data_f3969b44e3c30183bf49108d6c506d0a
#
_entry.id   f3969b44e3c30183bf49108d6c506d0a
#
_cell.length_a   1.000
_cell.length_b   1.000
_cell.length_c   1.000
_cell.angle_alpha   90.00
_cell.angle_beta   90.00
_cell.angle_gamma   90.00
#
_symmetry.space_group_name_H-M   'P 1'
#
loop_
_entity.id
_entity.type
_entity.pdbx_description
1 polymer ?
#
loop_
_entity_poly.entity_id
_entity_poly.type
_entity_poly.pdbx_seq_one_letter_code
_entity_poly.pdbx_strand_id
1 'polypeptide(L)'
;MAPKATKAEKKIAYDTKMCQLLDDFTQVLVAAADNVGSNQLQSIRKGLRGDSVVLMGKNTMMKRTIRVHAEKTGNETILNLIPLLVGNVGLIFTKGDLKEVSEEVAKYKVGAPARVGLVAPVDVVVPPGNTGLDPSQTSFFQVLNIPTKINKGTVEIITPVELIKKGDKVGSSEAALLAKLGIRPFSYGLVVISVYDNGSVFSPEVLDLTEDDLIEKFAMGVSMVTSLALAISYPTLAAAPHMFTNAYKNVLAIAVETDYSFPLADKVKEYLADPSKFAVAAAPAAAAGSGAAPAAAKEEEKKEEPAEVSDDDMGFSLFD
;
A
#
# COMPACT_ATOMS: atom_id res chain seq x y z
N MET A 1 37.99 26.17 28.13
CA MET A 1 37.08 25.03 27.93
C MET A 1 35.82 25.26 28.73
N ALA A 2 34.65 25.38 28.10
CA ALA A 2 33.39 25.52 28.83
C ALA A 2 33.10 24.24 29.63
N PRO A 3 32.63 24.33 30.89
CA PRO A 3 32.31 23.16 31.71
C PRO A 3 31.25 22.29 31.03
N LYS A 4 31.49 20.97 30.99
CA LYS A 4 30.51 20.05 30.45
C LYS A 4 29.25 20.08 31.31
N ALA A 5 28.13 20.47 30.70
CA ALA A 5 26.81 20.50 31.35
C ALA A 5 26.53 19.18 32.12
N THR A 6 26.03 19.29 33.33
CA THR A 6 25.67 18.15 34.17
C THR A 6 24.51 17.33 33.57
N LYS A 7 24.36 16.08 34.01
CA LYS A 7 23.24 15.23 33.55
C LYS A 7 21.86 15.84 33.86
N ALA A 8 21.78 16.61 34.99
CA ALA A 8 20.54 17.28 35.38
C ALA A 8 20.22 18.46 34.45
N GLU A 9 21.18 19.31 34.15
CA GLU A 9 21.06 20.45 33.25
C GLU A 9 20.64 20.02 31.85
N LYS A 10 21.21 18.92 31.32
CA LYS A 10 20.83 18.37 30.02
C LYS A 10 19.37 17.89 29.96
N LYS A 11 18.86 17.33 31.08
CA LYS A 11 17.46 16.92 31.17
C LYS A 11 16.52 18.12 31.17
N ILE A 12 16.86 19.15 31.95
CA ILE A 12 16.09 20.40 32.04
C ILE A 12 16.06 21.09 30.66
N ALA A 13 17.21 21.21 30.01
CA ALA A 13 17.29 21.78 28.67
C ALA A 13 16.46 21.01 27.62
N TYR A 14 16.42 19.67 27.73
CA TYR A 14 15.58 18.83 26.86
C TYR A 14 14.10 19.05 27.14
N ASP A 15 13.69 19.07 28.41
CA ASP A 15 12.29 19.31 28.80
C ASP A 15 11.82 20.69 28.34
N THR A 16 12.65 21.73 28.53
CA THR A 16 12.32 23.09 28.05
C THR A 16 12.16 23.13 26.54
N LYS A 17 13.08 22.52 25.80
CA LYS A 17 13.00 22.46 24.34
C LYS A 17 11.75 21.70 23.86
N MET A 18 11.39 20.59 24.50
CA MET A 18 10.21 19.82 24.13
C MET A 18 8.93 20.59 24.43
N CYS A 19 8.83 21.29 25.56
CA CYS A 19 7.71 22.14 25.87
C CYS A 19 7.54 23.27 24.82
N GLN A 20 8.63 23.94 24.45
CA GLN A 20 8.61 24.97 23.40
C GLN A 20 8.10 24.41 22.07
N LEU A 21 8.56 23.19 21.68
CA LEU A 21 8.09 22.57 20.44
C LEU A 21 6.62 22.17 20.50
N LEU A 22 6.11 21.75 21.67
CA LEU A 22 4.67 21.43 21.83
C LEU A 22 3.79 22.69 21.82
N ASP A 23 4.35 23.86 22.21
CA ASP A 23 3.66 25.15 22.13
C ASP A 23 3.68 25.73 20.70
N ASP A 24 4.81 25.58 19.99
CA ASP A 24 5.05 26.17 18.67
C ASP A 24 4.40 25.39 17.52
N PHE A 25 4.21 24.05 17.70
CA PHE A 25 3.77 23.14 16.65
C PHE A 25 2.52 22.37 17.08
N THR A 26 1.51 22.36 16.24
CA THR A 26 0.25 21.65 16.46
C THR A 26 0.25 20.24 15.87
N GLN A 27 1.17 19.99 14.93
CA GLN A 27 1.27 18.74 14.18
C GLN A 27 2.55 17.99 14.53
N VAL A 28 2.41 16.70 14.83
CA VAL A 28 3.53 15.84 15.24
C VAL A 28 3.45 14.49 14.55
N LEU A 29 4.50 14.10 13.84
CA LEU A 29 4.66 12.76 13.28
C LEU A 29 5.46 11.91 14.26
N VAL A 30 4.93 10.76 14.61
CA VAL A 30 5.63 9.73 15.41
C VAL A 30 6.30 8.76 14.47
N ALA A 31 7.62 8.75 14.43
CA ALA A 31 8.40 7.91 13.53
C ALA A 31 9.22 6.86 14.29
N ALA A 32 9.15 5.60 13.81
CA ALA A 32 10.07 4.56 14.25
C ALA A 32 11.47 4.81 13.71
N ALA A 33 12.47 4.61 14.57
CA ALA A 33 13.89 4.79 14.26
C ALA A 33 14.67 3.48 14.39
N ASP A 34 14.08 2.37 13.93
CA ASP A 34 14.73 1.07 14.04
C ASP A 34 15.84 0.94 12.99
N ASN A 35 17.04 0.59 13.48
CA ASN A 35 18.25 0.40 12.66
C ASN A 35 18.69 1.63 11.83
N VAL A 36 18.31 2.83 12.23
CA VAL A 36 18.69 4.09 11.55
C VAL A 36 20.07 4.55 12.01
N GLY A 37 20.95 4.79 11.04
CA GLY A 37 22.30 5.30 11.30
C GLY A 37 22.31 6.80 11.67
N SER A 38 23.33 7.23 12.44
CA SER A 38 23.49 8.64 12.82
C SER A 38 23.61 9.59 11.62
N ASN A 39 24.26 9.14 10.53
CA ASN A 39 24.41 9.92 9.31
C ASN A 39 23.07 10.13 8.61
N GLN A 40 22.21 9.11 8.58
CA GLN A 40 20.85 9.22 8.04
C GLN A 40 20.01 10.22 8.83
N LEU A 41 20.04 10.13 10.18
CA LEU A 41 19.36 11.10 11.05
C LEU A 41 19.84 12.54 10.84
N GLN A 42 21.16 12.73 10.61
CA GLN A 42 21.69 14.06 10.29
C GLN A 42 21.22 14.55 8.92
N SER A 43 21.16 13.66 7.91
CA SER A 43 20.66 14.00 6.57
C SER A 43 19.17 14.37 6.62
N ILE A 44 18.35 13.60 7.34
CA ILE A 44 16.94 13.90 7.55
C ILE A 44 16.77 15.26 8.25
N ARG A 45 17.54 15.53 9.32
CA ARG A 45 17.49 16.82 9.99
C ARG A 45 17.93 17.98 9.12
N LYS A 46 18.80 17.75 8.14
CA LYS A 46 19.19 18.78 7.17
C LYS A 46 18.09 19.03 6.14
N GLY A 47 17.47 17.96 5.62
CA GLY A 47 16.38 18.05 4.65
C GLY A 47 15.14 18.71 5.22
N LEU A 48 14.78 18.40 6.47
CA LEU A 48 13.61 18.97 7.15
C LEU A 48 13.87 20.33 7.81
N ARG A 49 15.05 20.91 7.63
CA ARG A 49 15.41 22.18 8.26
C ARG A 49 14.64 23.36 7.64
N GLY A 50 13.90 24.05 8.47
CA GLY A 50 13.08 25.22 8.09
C GLY A 50 11.69 25.05 8.66
N ASP A 51 10.99 24.04 8.21
CA ASP A 51 9.58 23.83 8.51
C ASP A 51 9.34 22.77 9.59
N SER A 52 10.34 21.90 9.83
CA SER A 52 10.17 20.78 10.75
C SER A 52 11.37 20.59 11.67
N VAL A 53 11.12 20.03 12.86
CA VAL A 53 12.14 19.76 13.87
C VAL A 53 12.05 18.30 14.32
N VAL A 54 13.15 17.55 14.14
CA VAL A 54 13.25 16.16 14.59
C VAL A 54 13.82 16.11 16.01
N LEU A 55 13.01 15.67 16.97
CA LEU A 55 13.36 15.46 18.35
C LEU A 55 13.44 13.97 18.67
N MET A 56 14.59 13.53 19.15
CA MET A 56 14.82 12.16 19.62
C MET A 56 15.15 12.19 21.10
N GLY A 57 14.60 11.24 21.86
CA GLY A 57 14.83 11.19 23.27
C GLY A 57 14.49 9.84 23.89
N LYS A 58 14.67 9.74 25.19
CA LYS A 58 14.25 8.56 25.93
C LYS A 58 12.74 8.61 26.14
N ASN A 59 12.01 7.54 25.80
CA ASN A 59 10.55 7.50 25.90
C ASN A 59 10.01 7.90 27.27
N THR A 60 10.68 7.47 28.35
CA THR A 60 10.29 7.84 29.71
C THR A 60 10.41 9.34 29.99
N MET A 61 11.39 10.01 29.36
CA MET A 61 11.53 11.47 29.46
C MET A 61 10.43 12.16 28.67
N MET A 62 10.23 11.76 27.43
CA MET A 62 9.18 12.31 26.57
C MET A 62 7.79 12.18 27.21
N LYS A 63 7.44 10.97 27.71
CA LYS A 63 6.16 10.73 28.41
C LYS A 63 5.99 11.61 29.65
N ARG A 64 7.06 11.82 30.43
CA ARG A 64 7.03 12.70 31.60
C ARG A 64 6.80 14.15 31.19
N THR A 65 7.57 14.64 30.22
CA THR A 65 7.46 16.03 29.74
C THR A 65 6.08 16.33 29.20
N ILE A 66 5.49 15.41 28.41
CA ILE A 66 4.13 15.55 27.88
C ILE A 66 3.11 15.67 29.02
N ARG A 67 3.19 14.84 30.08
CA ARG A 67 2.27 14.93 31.22
C ARG A 67 2.39 16.26 31.95
N VAL A 68 3.62 16.67 32.26
CA VAL A 68 3.87 17.95 32.94
C VAL A 68 3.40 19.14 32.09
N HIS A 69 3.55 19.05 30.77
CA HIS A 69 3.07 20.07 29.84
C HIS A 69 1.54 20.12 29.81
N ALA A 70 0.87 18.94 29.73
CA ALA A 70 -0.60 18.83 29.78
C ALA A 70 -1.18 19.42 31.08
N GLU A 71 -0.54 19.13 32.23
CA GLU A 71 -0.95 19.68 33.53
C GLU A 71 -0.80 21.20 33.59
N LYS A 72 0.25 21.75 32.97
CA LYS A 72 0.50 23.20 32.96
C LYS A 72 -0.43 23.98 32.02
N THR A 73 -0.69 23.43 30.85
CA THR A 73 -1.49 24.08 29.79
C THR A 73 -2.99 23.74 29.88
N GLY A 74 -3.36 22.71 30.65
CA GLY A 74 -4.72 22.19 30.72
C GLY A 74 -5.17 21.50 29.44
N ASN A 75 -4.27 21.19 28.52
CA ASN A 75 -4.58 20.55 27.25
C ASN A 75 -4.43 19.03 27.38
N GLU A 76 -5.56 18.33 27.61
CA GLU A 76 -5.58 16.87 27.74
C GLU A 76 -5.37 16.14 26.41
N THR A 77 -5.61 16.78 25.27
CA THR A 77 -5.50 16.14 23.95
C THR A 77 -4.09 15.67 23.64
N ILE A 78 -3.07 16.37 24.18
CA ILE A 78 -1.65 16.00 24.03
C ILE A 78 -1.33 14.64 24.68
N LEU A 79 -2.12 14.21 25.67
CA LEU A 79 -1.94 12.91 26.32
C LEU A 79 -2.14 11.73 25.34
N ASN A 80 -2.85 11.94 24.24
CA ASN A 80 -3.02 10.96 23.18
C ASN A 80 -1.70 10.55 22.51
N LEU A 81 -0.63 11.33 22.64
CA LEU A 81 0.72 10.97 22.20
C LEU A 81 1.39 9.91 23.08
N ILE A 82 1.00 9.78 24.35
CA ILE A 82 1.68 8.91 25.33
C ILE A 82 1.66 7.43 24.94
N PRO A 83 0.51 6.85 24.52
CA PRO A 83 0.45 5.44 24.11
C PRO A 83 1.30 5.14 22.88
N LEU A 84 1.51 6.14 22.00
CA LEU A 84 2.27 5.98 20.75
C LEU A 84 3.78 5.88 20.97
N LEU A 85 4.28 6.33 22.12
CA LEU A 85 5.71 6.31 22.46
C LEU A 85 6.14 4.93 22.97
N VAL A 86 6.13 3.92 22.09
CA VAL A 86 6.56 2.54 22.38
C VAL A 86 7.68 2.16 21.40
N GLY A 87 8.71 1.46 21.89
CA GLY A 87 9.87 1.08 21.08
C GLY A 87 10.86 2.22 20.84
N ASN A 88 11.55 2.20 19.71
CA ASN A 88 12.52 3.22 19.31
C ASN A 88 11.82 4.29 18.47
N VAL A 89 11.24 5.27 19.13
CA VAL A 89 10.49 6.32 18.44
C VAL A 89 11.14 7.69 18.56
N GLY A 90 10.94 8.50 17.51
CA GLY A 90 11.25 9.91 17.48
C GLY A 90 10.02 10.72 17.13
N LEU A 91 10.03 12.00 17.50
CA LEU A 91 8.98 12.96 17.18
C LEU A 91 9.51 13.92 16.13
N ILE A 92 8.71 14.16 15.11
CA ILE A 92 8.95 15.17 14.07
C ILE A 92 7.83 16.20 14.21
N PHE A 93 8.18 17.38 14.66
CA PHE A 93 7.29 18.53 14.79
C PHE A 93 7.28 19.28 13.47
N THR A 94 6.12 19.60 12.91
CA THR A 94 6.02 20.29 11.63
C THR A 94 4.93 21.37 11.64
N LYS A 95 5.14 22.41 10.79
CA LYS A 95 4.14 23.41 10.40
C LYS A 95 3.73 23.26 8.94
N GLY A 96 4.47 22.44 8.18
CA GLY A 96 4.21 22.18 6.77
C GLY A 96 3.23 21.04 6.56
N ASP A 97 3.01 20.69 5.29
CA ASP A 97 2.15 19.57 4.92
C ASP A 97 2.72 18.24 5.45
N LEU A 98 1.89 17.49 6.15
CA LEU A 98 2.23 16.20 6.74
C LEU A 98 2.65 15.16 5.67
N LYS A 99 2.03 15.23 4.48
CA LYS A 99 2.34 14.35 3.36
C LYS A 99 3.74 14.63 2.81
N GLU A 100 4.05 15.89 2.54
CA GLU A 100 5.37 16.30 2.05
C GLU A 100 6.48 15.91 3.02
N VAL A 101 6.28 16.13 4.33
CA VAL A 101 7.24 15.74 5.36
C VAL A 101 7.42 14.21 5.42
N SER A 102 6.35 13.43 5.29
CA SER A 102 6.40 11.96 5.25
C SER A 102 7.18 11.47 4.02
N GLU A 103 6.91 12.03 2.85
CA GLU A 103 7.63 11.72 1.60
C GLU A 103 9.11 12.11 1.69
N GLU A 104 9.42 13.28 2.24
CA GLU A 104 10.80 13.73 2.42
C GLU A 104 11.56 12.77 3.34
N VAL A 105 10.97 12.35 4.46
CA VAL A 105 11.56 11.35 5.35
C VAL A 105 11.79 10.01 4.64
N ALA A 106 10.86 9.61 3.77
CA ALA A 106 10.95 8.36 3.01
C ALA A 106 12.12 8.37 2.00
N LYS A 107 12.50 9.51 1.43
CA LYS A 107 13.64 9.64 0.50
C LYS A 107 14.99 9.25 1.13
N TYR A 108 15.14 9.40 2.43
CA TYR A 108 16.38 9.05 3.16
C TYR A 108 16.47 7.59 3.59
N LYS A 109 15.60 6.70 3.09
CA LYS A 109 15.75 5.26 3.28
C LYS A 109 16.98 4.76 2.52
N VAL A 110 17.86 4.07 3.21
CA VAL A 110 19.10 3.52 2.64
C VAL A 110 19.02 2.00 2.65
N GLY A 111 19.32 1.39 1.50
CA GLY A 111 19.43 -0.06 1.39
C GLY A 111 20.55 -0.61 2.28
N ALA A 112 20.24 -1.59 3.11
CA ALA A 112 21.17 -2.22 4.01
C ALA A 112 21.27 -3.73 3.77
N PRO A 113 22.49 -4.30 3.97
CA PRO A 113 22.68 -5.74 3.88
C PRO A 113 21.91 -6.46 5.01
N ALA A 114 21.47 -7.67 4.70
CA ALA A 114 20.89 -8.54 5.71
C ALA A 114 21.94 -8.93 6.75
N ARG A 115 21.66 -8.69 8.04
CA ARG A 115 22.54 -9.08 9.15
C ARG A 115 21.99 -10.31 9.84
N VAL A 116 22.89 -11.20 10.24
CA VAL A 116 22.57 -12.44 10.96
C VAL A 116 21.78 -12.13 12.24
N GLY A 117 20.69 -12.88 12.45
CA GLY A 117 19.84 -12.75 13.65
C GLY A 117 18.83 -11.62 13.63
N LEU A 118 18.80 -10.80 12.58
CA LEU A 118 17.79 -9.78 12.39
C LEU A 118 16.47 -10.39 11.91
N VAL A 119 15.34 -9.85 12.34
CA VAL A 119 14.01 -10.21 11.82
C VAL A 119 13.79 -9.50 10.50
N ALA A 120 13.42 -10.24 9.45
CA ALA A 120 13.19 -9.70 8.12
C ALA A 120 11.90 -8.84 8.08
N PRO A 121 11.99 -7.56 7.69
CA PRO A 121 10.81 -6.72 7.55
C PRO A 121 10.02 -6.98 6.25
N VAL A 122 10.66 -7.60 5.26
CA VAL A 122 10.11 -7.85 3.91
C VAL A 122 10.60 -9.21 3.42
N ASP A 123 9.81 -9.86 2.56
CA ASP A 123 10.21 -11.08 1.87
C ASP A 123 11.41 -10.80 0.95
N VAL A 124 12.38 -11.71 0.97
CA VAL A 124 13.59 -11.60 0.15
C VAL A 124 13.59 -12.69 -0.89
N VAL A 125 13.36 -12.31 -2.14
CA VAL A 125 13.40 -13.19 -3.31
C VAL A 125 14.63 -12.85 -4.13
N VAL A 126 15.42 -13.86 -4.48
CA VAL A 126 16.55 -13.70 -5.40
C VAL A 126 16.06 -14.04 -6.80
N PRO A 127 16.17 -13.08 -7.75
CA PRO A 127 15.76 -13.30 -9.13
C PRO A 127 16.69 -14.29 -9.84
N PRO A 128 16.20 -15.01 -10.85
CA PRO A 128 17.04 -15.85 -11.71
C PRO A 128 18.00 -14.97 -12.52
N GLY A 129 19.18 -15.48 -12.76
CA GLY A 129 20.17 -14.78 -13.58
C GLY A 129 21.61 -15.12 -13.23
N ASN A 130 22.54 -14.51 -13.95
CA ASN A 130 23.97 -14.70 -13.73
C ASN A 130 24.41 -13.93 -12.46
N THR A 131 25.05 -14.65 -11.54
CA THR A 131 25.52 -14.10 -10.26
C THR A 131 26.90 -13.46 -10.34
N GLY A 132 27.67 -13.72 -11.42
CA GLY A 132 29.06 -13.29 -11.54
C GLY A 132 30.05 -13.96 -10.56
N LEU A 133 29.60 -14.97 -9.82
CA LEU A 133 30.42 -15.68 -8.85
C LEU A 133 31.15 -16.88 -9.52
N ASP A 134 32.36 -17.16 -9.01
CA ASP A 134 33.14 -18.31 -9.48
C ASP A 134 32.48 -19.64 -9.12
N PRO A 135 32.67 -20.70 -9.94
CA PRO A 135 32.14 -22.04 -9.69
C PRO A 135 32.57 -22.64 -8.33
N SER A 136 33.70 -22.21 -7.78
CA SER A 136 34.19 -22.62 -6.45
C SER A 136 33.24 -22.20 -5.29
N GLN A 137 32.35 -21.24 -5.53
CA GLN A 137 31.44 -20.71 -4.54
C GLN A 137 30.02 -21.32 -4.58
N THR A 138 29.85 -22.40 -5.35
CA THR A 138 28.55 -23.13 -5.44
C THR A 138 28.09 -23.72 -4.11
N SER A 139 29.00 -23.95 -3.16
CA SER A 139 28.67 -24.47 -1.82
C SER A 139 27.66 -23.60 -1.08
N PHE A 140 27.67 -22.27 -1.24
CA PHE A 140 26.67 -21.38 -0.59
C PHE A 140 25.27 -21.60 -1.12
N PHE A 141 25.12 -21.89 -2.42
CA PHE A 141 23.85 -22.16 -3.06
C PHE A 141 23.32 -23.55 -2.69
N GLN A 142 24.21 -24.53 -2.55
CA GLN A 142 23.85 -25.90 -2.17
C GLN A 142 23.29 -25.97 -0.74
N VAL A 143 23.90 -25.24 0.21
CA VAL A 143 23.41 -25.16 1.60
C VAL A 143 21.99 -24.62 1.69
N LEU A 144 21.60 -23.76 0.76
CA LEU A 144 20.28 -23.13 0.70
C LEU A 144 19.34 -23.81 -0.31
N ASN A 145 19.74 -24.98 -0.88
CA ASN A 145 18.99 -25.73 -1.89
C ASN A 145 18.56 -24.89 -3.11
N ILE A 146 19.41 -23.95 -3.54
CA ILE A 146 19.13 -23.08 -4.68
C ILE A 146 19.59 -23.81 -5.96
N PRO A 147 18.71 -24.03 -6.95
CA PRO A 147 19.07 -24.66 -8.21
C PRO A 147 19.93 -23.72 -9.04
N THR A 148 21.18 -24.12 -9.29
CA THR A 148 22.15 -23.34 -10.06
C THR A 148 22.74 -24.18 -11.19
N LYS A 149 23.12 -23.50 -12.28
CA LYS A 149 23.93 -24.07 -13.37
C LYS A 149 25.20 -23.24 -13.55
N ILE A 150 26.23 -23.85 -14.09
CA ILE A 150 27.48 -23.18 -14.44
C ILE A 150 27.41 -22.83 -15.93
N ASN A 151 27.47 -21.55 -16.24
CA ASN A 151 27.44 -21.03 -17.60
C ASN A 151 28.65 -20.10 -17.82
N LYS A 152 29.47 -20.39 -18.84
CA LYS A 152 30.65 -19.58 -19.20
C LYS A 152 31.59 -19.25 -18.03
N GLY A 153 31.77 -20.18 -17.08
CA GLY A 153 32.65 -19.99 -15.93
C GLY A 153 32.04 -19.18 -14.76
N THR A 154 30.75 -18.88 -14.81
CA THR A 154 30.01 -18.21 -13.75
C THR A 154 28.80 -19.02 -13.29
N VAL A 155 28.39 -18.84 -12.05
CA VAL A 155 27.21 -19.51 -11.49
C VAL A 155 25.96 -18.71 -11.87
N GLU A 156 24.97 -19.39 -12.45
CA GLU A 156 23.68 -18.80 -12.81
C GLU A 156 22.55 -19.49 -12.04
N ILE A 157 21.62 -18.70 -11.50
CA ILE A 157 20.41 -19.17 -10.81
C ILE A 157 19.32 -19.42 -11.86
N ILE A 158 18.69 -20.60 -11.81
CA ILE A 158 17.70 -21.04 -12.80
C ILE A 158 16.31 -20.51 -12.48
N THR A 159 15.88 -20.61 -11.23
CA THR A 159 14.53 -20.24 -10.77
C THR A 159 14.60 -19.16 -9.71
N PRO A 160 13.59 -18.28 -9.60
CA PRO A 160 13.51 -17.34 -8.48
C PRO A 160 13.34 -18.14 -7.18
N VAL A 161 14.10 -17.79 -6.15
CA VAL A 161 14.08 -18.49 -4.86
C VAL A 161 13.76 -17.51 -3.75
N GLU A 162 12.75 -17.83 -2.96
CA GLU A 162 12.45 -17.14 -1.71
C GLU A 162 13.46 -17.59 -0.65
N LEU A 163 14.37 -16.68 -0.25
CA LEU A 163 15.37 -16.98 0.77
C LEU A 163 14.86 -16.76 2.19
N ILE A 164 14.14 -15.68 2.41
CA ILE A 164 13.73 -15.25 3.74
C ILE A 164 12.30 -14.74 3.64
N LYS A 165 11.42 -15.17 4.53
CA LYS A 165 10.05 -14.67 4.65
C LYS A 165 9.97 -13.54 5.67
N LYS A 166 9.00 -12.66 5.50
CA LYS A 166 8.71 -11.58 6.44
C LYS A 166 8.44 -12.15 7.84
N GLY A 167 9.19 -11.69 8.83
CA GLY A 167 9.08 -12.12 10.22
C GLY A 167 10.08 -13.20 10.63
N ASP A 168 10.77 -13.84 9.69
CA ASP A 168 11.81 -14.82 10.00
C ASP A 168 13.13 -14.17 10.38
N LYS A 169 13.92 -14.90 11.18
CA LYS A 169 15.27 -14.46 11.54
C LYS A 169 16.26 -14.84 10.45
N VAL A 170 17.02 -13.86 9.99
CA VAL A 170 18.06 -14.05 8.98
C VAL A 170 19.13 -15.02 9.46
N GLY A 171 19.35 -16.11 8.75
CA GLY A 171 20.40 -17.09 9.00
C GLY A 171 21.78 -16.60 8.53
N SER A 172 22.82 -17.28 8.98
CA SER A 172 24.21 -16.94 8.63
C SER A 172 24.50 -17.21 7.16
N SER A 173 23.98 -18.32 6.60
CA SER A 173 24.16 -18.69 5.19
C SER A 173 23.44 -17.74 4.25
N GLU A 174 22.23 -17.32 4.58
CA GLU A 174 21.43 -16.35 3.83
C GLU A 174 22.10 -14.98 3.79
N ALA A 175 22.55 -14.48 4.95
CA ALA A 175 23.27 -13.21 5.04
C ALA A 175 24.56 -13.22 4.23
N ALA A 176 25.34 -14.32 4.28
CA ALA A 176 26.58 -14.47 3.54
C ALA A 176 26.33 -14.51 2.03
N LEU A 177 25.29 -15.23 1.56
CA LEU A 177 24.91 -15.27 0.16
C LEU A 177 24.49 -13.90 -0.35
N LEU A 178 23.58 -13.22 0.35
CA LEU A 178 23.10 -11.88 -0.04
C LEU A 178 24.23 -10.84 -0.06
N ALA A 179 25.17 -10.92 0.88
CA ALA A 179 26.35 -10.07 0.90
C ALA A 179 27.26 -10.31 -0.33
N LYS A 180 27.46 -11.56 -0.73
CA LYS A 180 28.25 -11.93 -1.93
C LYS A 180 27.58 -11.52 -3.24
N LEU A 181 26.26 -11.65 -3.33
CA LEU A 181 25.47 -11.17 -4.47
C LEU A 181 25.36 -9.64 -4.51
N GLY A 182 25.82 -8.93 -3.48
CA GLY A 182 25.71 -7.48 -3.38
C GLY A 182 24.28 -6.97 -3.21
N ILE A 183 23.34 -7.87 -2.91
CA ILE A 183 21.92 -7.54 -2.73
C ILE A 183 21.71 -6.95 -1.34
N ARG A 184 21.09 -5.78 -1.30
CA ARG A 184 20.69 -5.08 -0.07
C ARG A 184 19.18 -5.10 0.05
N PRO A 185 18.60 -6.20 0.58
CA PRO A 185 17.17 -6.42 0.52
C PRO A 185 16.39 -5.53 1.48
N PHE A 186 17.01 -5.10 2.58
CA PHE A 186 16.36 -4.28 3.59
C PHE A 186 16.66 -2.81 3.38
N SER A 187 15.66 -1.97 3.57
CA SER A 187 15.81 -0.53 3.59
C SER A 187 15.53 -0.03 5.01
N TYR A 188 16.51 0.64 5.61
CA TYR A 188 16.36 1.24 6.92
C TYR A 188 16.26 2.75 6.79
N GLY A 189 15.30 3.31 7.49
CA GLY A 189 15.02 4.73 7.56
C GLY A 189 14.01 5.02 8.66
N LEU A 190 13.70 6.26 8.88
CA LEU A 190 12.56 6.61 9.71
C LEU A 190 11.27 6.17 9.00
N VAL A 191 10.41 5.49 9.74
CA VAL A 191 9.09 5.08 9.26
C VAL A 191 8.05 5.76 10.13
N VAL A 192 7.18 6.55 9.53
CA VAL A 192 6.08 7.19 10.25
C VAL A 192 5.08 6.11 10.68
N ILE A 193 4.81 6.00 11.96
CA ILE A 193 3.86 5.04 12.54
C ILE A 193 2.49 5.69 12.74
N SER A 194 2.48 6.93 13.23
CA SER A 194 1.25 7.65 13.56
C SER A 194 1.44 9.13 13.37
N VAL A 195 0.35 9.80 13.08
CA VAL A 195 0.28 11.25 12.92
C VAL A 195 -0.63 11.79 14.01
N TYR A 196 -0.17 12.85 14.67
CA TYR A 196 -0.96 13.62 15.62
C TYR A 196 -1.20 15.01 15.03
N ASP A 197 -2.46 15.40 14.92
CA ASP A 197 -2.87 16.72 14.47
C ASP A 197 -3.98 17.26 15.37
N ASN A 198 -3.72 18.36 16.04
CA ASN A 198 -4.68 19.08 16.90
C ASN A 198 -5.48 18.19 17.88
N GLY A 199 -4.86 17.15 18.44
CA GLY A 199 -5.52 16.23 19.38
C GLY A 199 -6.02 14.94 18.76
N SER A 200 -6.14 14.87 17.43
CA SER A 200 -6.52 13.66 16.70
C SER A 200 -5.28 12.81 16.37
N VAL A 201 -5.42 11.50 16.47
CA VAL A 201 -4.36 10.55 16.11
C VAL A 201 -4.88 9.65 15.01
N PHE A 202 -4.12 9.52 13.92
CA PHE A 202 -4.47 8.66 12.80
C PHE A 202 -3.24 7.96 12.22
N SER A 203 -3.46 6.94 11.40
CA SER A 203 -2.39 6.22 10.71
C SER A 203 -1.85 7.04 9.53
N PRO A 204 -0.59 6.86 9.15
CA PRO A 204 -0.01 7.56 8.00
C PRO A 204 -0.68 7.21 6.68
N GLU A 205 -1.36 6.08 6.58
CA GLU A 205 -2.12 5.66 5.39
C GLU A 205 -3.20 6.66 4.99
N VAL A 206 -3.71 7.45 5.96
CA VAL A 206 -4.70 8.50 5.69
C VAL A 206 -4.11 9.63 4.85
N LEU A 207 -2.79 9.87 4.95
CA LEU A 207 -2.11 10.91 4.16
C LEU A 207 -1.99 10.54 2.68
N ASP A 208 -2.03 9.25 2.37
CA ASP A 208 -1.89 8.73 1.02
C ASP A 208 -3.24 8.54 0.30
N LEU A 209 -4.36 8.79 1.00
CA LEU A 209 -5.70 8.69 0.41
C LEU A 209 -5.86 9.68 -0.74
N THR A 210 -6.25 9.16 -1.89
CA THR A 210 -6.60 9.95 -3.07
C THR A 210 -8.11 10.23 -3.12
N GLU A 211 -8.53 11.17 -3.94
CA GLU A 211 -9.95 11.44 -4.18
C GLU A 211 -10.66 10.21 -4.77
N ASP A 212 -9.99 9.46 -5.63
CA ASP A 212 -10.49 8.23 -6.23
C ASP A 212 -10.75 7.15 -5.17
N ASP A 213 -9.84 6.98 -4.18
CA ASP A 213 -10.02 6.05 -3.07
C ASP A 213 -11.24 6.39 -2.21
N LEU A 214 -11.49 7.69 -2.00
CA LEU A 214 -12.66 8.16 -1.26
C LEU A 214 -13.95 7.86 -2.02
N ILE A 215 -13.96 8.11 -3.33
CA ILE A 215 -15.09 7.81 -4.22
C ILE A 215 -15.36 6.30 -4.22
N GLU A 216 -14.33 5.47 -4.34
CA GLU A 216 -14.47 4.01 -4.32
C GLU A 216 -15.06 3.51 -2.99
N LYS A 217 -14.55 3.99 -1.86
CA LYS A 217 -15.08 3.64 -0.54
C LYS A 217 -16.53 4.09 -0.35
N PHE A 218 -16.86 5.27 -0.85
CA PHE A 218 -18.24 5.78 -0.84
C PHE A 218 -19.16 4.91 -1.71
N ALA A 219 -18.73 4.59 -2.93
CA ALA A 219 -19.47 3.73 -3.84
C ALA A 219 -19.73 2.33 -3.23
N MET A 220 -18.72 1.76 -2.57
CA MET A 220 -18.86 0.50 -1.84
C MET A 220 -19.91 0.61 -0.72
N GLY A 221 -19.89 1.67 0.07
CA GLY A 221 -20.90 1.92 1.10
C GLY A 221 -22.31 2.04 0.54
N VAL A 222 -22.47 2.81 -0.55
CA VAL A 222 -23.76 2.94 -1.27
C VAL A 222 -24.22 1.58 -1.81
N SER A 223 -23.32 0.78 -2.38
CA SER A 223 -23.63 -0.56 -2.88
C SER A 223 -24.12 -1.50 -1.77
N MET A 224 -23.47 -1.49 -0.59
CA MET A 224 -23.92 -2.27 0.57
C MET A 224 -25.30 -1.87 1.05
N VAL A 225 -25.57 -0.56 1.16
CA VAL A 225 -26.90 -0.05 1.55
C VAL A 225 -27.94 -0.41 0.51
N THR A 226 -27.61 -0.30 -0.77
CA THR A 226 -28.50 -0.67 -1.88
C THR A 226 -28.84 -2.15 -1.85
N SER A 227 -27.86 -3.03 -1.66
CA SER A 227 -28.08 -4.48 -1.56
C SER A 227 -29.01 -4.85 -0.39
N LEU A 228 -28.82 -4.22 0.77
CA LEU A 228 -29.69 -4.39 1.93
C LEU A 228 -31.10 -3.89 1.63
N ALA A 229 -31.25 -2.71 1.04
CA ALA A 229 -32.53 -2.13 0.66
C ALA A 229 -33.30 -3.02 -0.33
N LEU A 230 -32.60 -3.64 -1.29
CA LEU A 230 -33.19 -4.61 -2.22
C LEU A 230 -33.64 -5.87 -1.49
N ALA A 231 -32.87 -6.40 -0.54
CA ALA A 231 -33.21 -7.61 0.21
C ALA A 231 -34.48 -7.45 1.06
N ILE A 232 -34.66 -6.27 1.70
CA ILE A 232 -35.84 -5.95 2.52
C ILE A 232 -36.97 -5.29 1.71
N SER A 233 -36.77 -5.10 0.39
CA SER A 233 -37.72 -4.40 -0.49
C SER A 233 -38.05 -2.96 -0.06
N TYR A 234 -37.11 -2.28 0.59
CA TYR A 234 -37.26 -0.89 1.03
C TYR A 234 -36.78 0.09 -0.05
N PRO A 235 -37.64 1.02 -0.53
CA PRO A 235 -37.25 1.92 -1.59
C PRO A 235 -36.30 3.01 -1.09
N THR A 236 -35.05 2.97 -1.54
CA THR A 236 -34.07 4.05 -1.40
C THR A 236 -33.77 4.64 -2.77
N LEU A 237 -33.26 5.88 -2.83
CA LEU A 237 -32.88 6.51 -4.10
C LEU A 237 -31.90 5.66 -4.89
N ALA A 238 -30.90 5.06 -4.22
CA ALA A 238 -29.92 4.18 -4.87
C ALA A 238 -30.51 2.82 -5.30
N ALA A 239 -31.49 2.28 -4.56
CA ALA A 239 -32.14 1.00 -4.91
C ALA A 239 -33.23 1.14 -5.97
N ALA A 240 -33.83 2.33 -6.15
CA ALA A 240 -34.96 2.56 -7.02
C ALA A 240 -34.75 2.05 -8.48
N PRO A 241 -33.66 2.34 -9.18
CA PRO A 241 -33.43 1.86 -10.53
C PRO A 241 -33.32 0.32 -10.60
N HIS A 242 -32.70 -0.30 -9.59
CA HIS A 242 -32.59 -1.76 -9.51
C HIS A 242 -33.95 -2.43 -9.21
N MET A 243 -34.75 -1.84 -8.32
CA MET A 243 -36.11 -2.33 -8.04
C MET A 243 -36.98 -2.25 -9.29
N PHE A 244 -36.90 -1.15 -10.04
CA PHE A 244 -37.62 -0.98 -11.29
C PHE A 244 -37.21 -2.01 -12.35
N THR A 245 -35.90 -2.22 -12.53
CA THR A 245 -35.37 -3.24 -13.44
C THR A 245 -35.80 -4.65 -13.03
N ASN A 246 -35.81 -4.98 -11.75
CA ASN A 246 -36.26 -6.28 -11.25
C ASN A 246 -37.77 -6.47 -11.46
N ALA A 247 -38.58 -5.45 -11.22
CA ALA A 247 -40.00 -5.49 -11.50
C ALA A 247 -40.28 -5.73 -13.01
N TYR A 248 -39.52 -5.02 -13.87
CA TYR A 248 -39.59 -5.21 -15.30
C TYR A 248 -39.20 -6.63 -15.75
N LYS A 249 -38.13 -7.20 -15.20
CA LYS A 249 -37.71 -8.58 -15.42
C LYS A 249 -38.81 -9.58 -15.03
N ASN A 250 -39.46 -9.36 -13.89
CA ASN A 250 -40.55 -10.21 -13.43
C ASN A 250 -41.77 -10.16 -14.38
N VAL A 251 -42.14 -8.97 -14.87
CA VAL A 251 -43.19 -8.81 -15.84
C VAL A 251 -42.84 -9.50 -17.17
N LEU A 252 -41.60 -9.38 -17.63
CA LEU A 252 -41.09 -10.08 -18.80
C LEU A 252 -41.17 -11.60 -18.64
N ALA A 253 -40.75 -12.14 -17.48
CA ALA A 253 -40.82 -13.57 -17.21
C ALA A 253 -42.26 -14.09 -17.28
N ILE A 254 -43.22 -13.37 -16.72
CA ILE A 254 -44.63 -13.70 -16.84
C ILE A 254 -45.10 -13.66 -18.29
N ALA A 255 -44.71 -12.62 -19.04
CA ALA A 255 -45.08 -12.47 -20.43
C ALA A 255 -44.49 -13.57 -21.34
N VAL A 256 -43.32 -14.11 -21.03
CA VAL A 256 -42.68 -15.21 -21.77
C VAL A 256 -43.46 -16.54 -21.57
N GLU A 257 -43.91 -16.81 -20.33
CA GLU A 257 -44.61 -18.05 -19.96
C GLU A 257 -46.12 -18.03 -20.33
N THR A 258 -46.69 -16.83 -20.52
CA THR A 258 -48.13 -16.68 -20.80
C THR A 258 -48.37 -16.19 -22.22
N ASP A 259 -49.64 -16.30 -22.68
CA ASP A 259 -50.09 -15.75 -23.97
C ASP A 259 -50.17 -14.21 -23.97
N TYR A 260 -50.06 -13.59 -22.82
CA TYR A 260 -50.00 -12.13 -22.72
C TYR A 260 -48.68 -11.60 -23.24
N SER A 261 -48.74 -10.58 -24.09
CA SER A 261 -47.57 -10.00 -24.74
C SER A 261 -47.66 -8.48 -24.81
N PHE A 262 -46.51 -7.84 -24.87
CA PHE A 262 -46.36 -6.42 -25.13
C PHE A 262 -45.16 -6.17 -26.06
N PRO A 263 -45.05 -5.02 -26.74
CA PRO A 263 -44.11 -4.84 -27.86
C PRO A 263 -42.63 -5.14 -27.55
N LEU A 264 -42.21 -4.96 -26.28
CA LEU A 264 -40.86 -5.32 -25.87
C LEU A 264 -40.69 -6.79 -25.49
N ALA A 265 -41.75 -7.43 -24.98
CA ALA A 265 -41.76 -8.87 -24.68
C ALA A 265 -41.73 -9.71 -25.96
N ASP A 266 -42.37 -9.24 -27.03
CA ASP A 266 -42.33 -9.92 -28.34
C ASP A 266 -40.91 -10.06 -28.87
N LYS A 267 -40.10 -9.01 -28.75
CA LYS A 267 -38.68 -9.05 -29.13
C LYS A 267 -37.88 -10.05 -28.33
N VAL A 268 -38.19 -10.19 -27.02
CA VAL A 268 -37.52 -11.15 -26.15
C VAL A 268 -37.96 -12.57 -26.47
N LYS A 269 -39.27 -12.80 -26.78
CA LYS A 269 -39.78 -14.09 -27.26
C LYS A 269 -39.10 -14.49 -28.56
N GLU A 270 -38.98 -13.56 -29.53
CA GLU A 270 -38.28 -13.79 -30.80
C GLU A 270 -36.82 -14.12 -30.60
N TYR A 271 -36.13 -13.42 -29.66
CA TYR A 271 -34.74 -13.71 -29.32
C TYR A 271 -34.57 -15.10 -28.68
N LEU A 272 -35.46 -15.50 -27.79
CA LEU A 272 -35.43 -16.83 -27.17
C LEU A 272 -35.76 -17.96 -28.16
N ALA A 273 -36.61 -17.68 -29.15
CA ALA A 273 -36.93 -18.64 -30.21
C ALA A 273 -35.77 -18.81 -31.22
N ASP A 274 -35.14 -17.72 -31.64
CA ASP A 274 -34.06 -17.70 -32.64
C ASP A 274 -32.95 -16.71 -32.26
N PRO A 275 -31.99 -17.07 -31.39
CA PRO A 275 -30.92 -16.16 -31.00
C PRO A 275 -29.96 -15.78 -32.15
N SER A 276 -29.91 -16.60 -33.22
CA SER A 276 -29.06 -16.35 -34.37
C SER A 276 -29.49 -15.14 -35.22
N LYS A 277 -30.75 -14.73 -35.19
CA LYS A 277 -31.25 -13.54 -35.94
C LYS A 277 -30.73 -12.23 -35.35
N PHE A 278 -30.41 -12.19 -34.06
CA PHE A 278 -29.91 -11.01 -33.38
C PHE A 278 -28.36 -10.94 -33.31
N ALA A 279 -27.66 -12.06 -33.48
CA ALA A 279 -26.22 -12.11 -33.56
C ALA A 279 -25.63 -11.33 -34.75
N VAL A 280 -26.42 -11.23 -35.87
CA VAL A 280 -26.03 -10.50 -37.07
C VAL A 280 -26.21 -8.98 -36.94
N ALA A 281 -27.09 -8.52 -36.04
CA ALA A 281 -27.37 -7.09 -35.85
C ALA A 281 -26.40 -6.39 -34.91
N ALA A 282 -25.61 -7.13 -34.12
CA ALA A 282 -24.62 -6.57 -33.18
C ALA A 282 -23.24 -6.31 -33.81
N ALA A 283 -22.98 -6.79 -35.04
CA ALA A 283 -21.69 -6.70 -35.70
C ALA A 283 -21.35 -5.35 -36.40
N PRO A 284 -22.26 -4.44 -36.76
CA PRO A 284 -21.86 -3.20 -37.46
C PRO A 284 -21.59 -1.98 -36.59
N ALA A 285 -21.80 -2.02 -35.26
CA ALA A 285 -21.61 -0.84 -34.40
C ALA A 285 -20.20 -0.65 -33.86
N ALA A 286 -19.31 -1.63 -33.99
CA ALA A 286 -17.93 -1.56 -33.46
C ALA A 286 -16.87 -1.10 -34.49
N ALA A 287 -17.27 -0.79 -35.76
CA ALA A 287 -16.32 -0.51 -36.85
C ALA A 287 -16.23 0.96 -37.30
N ALA A 288 -16.78 1.90 -36.54
CA ALA A 288 -16.70 3.33 -36.90
C ALA A 288 -16.01 4.16 -35.81
N GLY A 289 -14.68 4.05 -35.69
CA GLY A 289 -13.94 4.96 -34.83
C GLY A 289 -12.51 4.56 -34.55
N SER A 290 -11.66 4.46 -35.55
CA SER A 290 -10.27 4.97 -35.51
C SER A 290 -9.52 4.58 -36.77
N GLY A 291 -9.36 5.57 -37.64
CA GLY A 291 -8.42 5.48 -38.76
C GLY A 291 -7.03 5.90 -38.34
N ALA A 292 -6.08 5.12 -38.77
CA ALA A 292 -4.82 5.48 -39.39
C ALA A 292 -3.74 4.43 -39.07
N ALA A 293 -3.36 3.79 -40.14
CA ALA A 293 -2.34 2.75 -40.34
C ALA A 293 -0.91 3.33 -40.31
N PRO A 294 0.19 2.59 -40.69
CA PRO A 294 0.33 1.18 -41.10
C PRO A 294 1.63 0.45 -40.65
N ALA A 295 1.70 -0.81 -41.09
CA ALA A 295 2.87 -1.65 -41.51
C ALA A 295 3.44 -2.60 -40.46
N ALA A 296 3.25 -3.81 -40.72
CA ALA A 296 3.88 -4.87 -41.47
C ALA A 296 4.47 -5.98 -40.62
N ALA A 297 3.98 -7.12 -40.85
CA ALA A 297 4.53 -8.38 -41.27
C ALA A 297 4.71 -9.51 -40.25
N LYS A 298 4.00 -10.57 -40.60
CA LYS A 298 4.31 -12.02 -40.65
C LYS A 298 4.21 -12.86 -39.38
N GLU A 299 3.20 -13.75 -39.49
CA GLU A 299 3.25 -15.23 -39.55
C GLU A 299 3.99 -15.94 -38.41
N GLU A 300 3.43 -16.92 -37.71
CA GLU A 300 2.84 -18.22 -38.03
C GLU A 300 2.15 -18.88 -36.81
N GLU A 301 1.01 -19.46 -37.09
CA GLU A 301 0.40 -20.73 -36.66
C GLU A 301 0.90 -21.47 -35.41
N LYS A 302 -0.01 -21.83 -34.51
CA LYS A 302 -0.59 -23.14 -34.26
C LYS A 302 -1.38 -23.25 -32.95
N LYS A 303 -2.65 -23.56 -33.13
CA LYS A 303 -3.48 -24.65 -32.59
C LYS A 303 -3.57 -24.91 -31.09
N GLU A 304 -4.87 -24.87 -30.70
CA GLU A 304 -5.67 -25.81 -29.86
C GLU A 304 -5.30 -25.90 -28.37
N GLU A 305 -6.15 -25.94 -27.42
CA GLU A 305 -7.60 -26.21 -27.21
C GLU A 305 -8.03 -25.69 -25.81
N PRO A 306 -9.29 -25.84 -25.38
CA PRO A 306 -10.01 -24.86 -24.58
C PRO A 306 -10.06 -25.21 -23.09
N ALA A 307 -10.19 -24.21 -22.24
CA ALA A 307 -10.66 -24.42 -20.87
C ALA A 307 -11.47 -23.23 -20.39
N GLU A 308 -12.71 -23.50 -20.19
CA GLU A 308 -13.63 -23.08 -19.13
C GLU A 308 -13.89 -21.58 -18.94
N VAL A 309 -15.10 -21.28 -19.30
CA VAL A 309 -15.91 -20.11 -19.04
C VAL A 309 -16.05 -19.91 -17.52
N SER A 310 -15.59 -18.80 -16.99
CA SER A 310 -16.15 -18.24 -15.77
C SER A 310 -16.97 -17.01 -16.16
N ASP A 311 -18.28 -17.15 -16.07
CA ASP A 311 -19.25 -16.07 -16.02
C ASP A 311 -18.92 -15.14 -14.85
N ASP A 312 -18.48 -13.94 -15.15
CA ASP A 312 -18.70 -12.74 -14.33
C ASP A 312 -18.11 -11.53 -15.08
N ASP A 313 -18.87 -10.98 -16.01
CA ASP A 313 -18.84 -9.54 -16.27
C ASP A 313 -19.97 -9.10 -17.21
N MET A 314 -21.12 -8.86 -16.62
CA MET A 314 -22.17 -8.05 -17.28
C MET A 314 -22.17 -6.66 -16.64
N GLY A 315 -21.08 -5.93 -16.85
CA GLY A 315 -21.01 -4.50 -16.62
C GLY A 315 -21.89 -3.76 -17.63
N PHE A 316 -23.13 -3.50 -17.27
CA PHE A 316 -23.99 -2.56 -17.99
C PHE A 316 -23.51 -1.14 -17.70
N SER A 317 -22.72 -0.60 -18.59
CA SER A 317 -22.54 0.84 -18.72
C SER A 317 -23.84 1.43 -19.31
N LEU A 318 -24.63 2.06 -18.49
CA LEU A 318 -25.82 2.81 -18.88
C LEU A 318 -25.75 4.22 -18.31
N PHE A 319 -24.70 4.97 -18.70
CA PHE A 319 -24.69 6.45 -18.66
C PHE A 319 -23.66 6.94 -19.68
N ASP A 320 -24.15 7.26 -20.83
CA ASP A 320 -23.77 8.38 -21.66
C ASP A 320 -25.05 8.98 -22.28
#